data_5a6d69957eed5ec25996e4be05c14194
#
_entry.id   5a6d69957eed5ec25996e4be05c14194
#
_cell.length_a   1.000
_cell.length_b   1.000
_cell.length_c   1.000
_cell.angle_alpha   90.00
_cell.angle_beta   90.00
_cell.angle_gamma   90.00
#
_symmetry.space_group_name_H-M   'P 1'
#
loop_
_entity.id
_entity.type
_entity.pdbx_description
1 polymer ?
#
loop_
_entity_poly.entity_id
_entity_poly.type
_entity_poly.pdbx_seq_one_letter_code
_entity_poly.pdbx_strand_id
1 'polypeptide(L)'
;MPHINIAFKLNEQTGRPDTYLNGQCVENEIRTLEVSSKVSIVAALPFVRKKLVEEQQKMGEEKGIVMDGRDIGTVVFPHAELKIFVTASAEVRAQRRFDELEAKGMPADYADILKNVQERDYIDSHRAVSPLTKAADAIELDNSHMTIAEQKQWLMDKFAAATR
;
A
#
# COMPACT_ATOMS: atom_id res chain seq x y z
N MET A 1 -20.66 -2.96 -7.32
CA MET A 1 -20.68 -1.93 -6.25
C MET A 1 -21.06 -0.59 -6.88
N PRO A 2 -22.33 -0.34 -7.16
CA PRO A 2 -22.73 0.84 -7.96
C PRO A 2 -22.72 2.19 -7.22
N HIS A 3 -22.42 2.22 -5.92
CA HIS A 3 -22.51 3.44 -5.10
C HIS A 3 -21.24 3.75 -4.30
N ILE A 4 -20.09 3.24 -4.73
CA ILE A 4 -18.81 3.52 -4.07
C ILE A 4 -18.02 4.46 -4.98
N ASN A 5 -17.76 5.67 -4.50
CA ASN A 5 -16.87 6.64 -5.11
C ASN A 5 -15.71 6.92 -4.16
N ILE A 6 -14.50 6.64 -4.63
CA ILE A 6 -13.28 6.92 -3.89
C ILE A 6 -12.56 8.09 -4.58
N ALA A 7 -12.19 9.09 -3.81
CA ALA A 7 -11.45 10.24 -4.28
C ALA A 7 -10.32 10.59 -3.32
N PHE A 8 -9.29 11.26 -3.84
CA PHE A 8 -8.17 11.76 -3.06
C PHE A 8 -8.13 13.28 -3.20
N LYS A 9 -7.93 13.99 -2.08
CA LYS A 9 -7.77 15.45 -2.08
C LYS A 9 -6.53 15.81 -1.30
N LEU A 10 -5.70 16.70 -1.86
CA LEU A 10 -4.52 17.19 -1.16
C LEU A 10 -4.94 17.94 0.10
N ASN A 11 -4.37 17.52 1.23
CA ASN A 11 -4.48 18.23 2.49
C ASN A 11 -3.32 19.24 2.57
N GLU A 12 -3.63 20.51 2.50
CA GLU A 12 -2.63 21.60 2.47
C GLU A 12 -1.80 21.68 3.76
N GLN A 13 -2.36 21.21 4.89
CA GLN A 13 -1.65 21.25 6.18
C GLN A 13 -0.60 20.14 6.29
N THR A 14 -0.90 18.96 5.75
CA THR A 14 -0.01 17.79 5.84
C THR A 14 0.84 17.59 4.59
N GLY A 15 0.48 18.22 3.48
CA GLY A 15 1.09 18.01 2.16
C GLY A 15 0.83 16.60 1.59
N ARG A 16 -0.13 15.86 2.15
CA ARG A 16 -0.49 14.49 1.76
C ARG A 16 -1.94 14.42 1.30
N PRO A 17 -2.31 13.48 0.41
CA PRO A 17 -3.69 13.28 0.04
C PRO A 17 -4.47 12.62 1.17
N ASP A 18 -5.66 13.16 1.48
CA ASP A 18 -6.66 12.51 2.32
C ASP A 18 -7.62 11.69 1.45
N THR A 19 -8.06 10.56 1.97
CA THR A 19 -8.99 9.64 1.31
C THR A 19 -10.43 10.03 1.59
N TYR A 20 -11.24 10.09 0.54
CA TYR A 20 -12.68 10.38 0.61
C TYR A 20 -13.49 9.20 0.09
N LEU A 21 -14.50 8.80 0.84
CA LEU A 21 -15.51 7.81 0.44
C LEU A 21 -16.86 8.51 0.29
N ASN A 22 -17.42 8.50 -0.93
CA ASN A 22 -18.68 9.16 -1.25
C ASN A 22 -18.75 10.64 -0.79
N GLY A 23 -17.62 11.34 -0.89
CA GLY A 23 -17.52 12.75 -0.50
C GLY A 23 -17.19 13.00 0.97
N GLN A 24 -17.20 11.98 1.83
CA GLN A 24 -16.80 12.08 3.24
C GLN A 24 -15.31 11.72 3.39
N CYS A 25 -14.55 12.53 4.13
CA CYS A 25 -13.17 12.19 4.49
C CYS A 25 -13.17 11.02 5.46
N VAL A 26 -12.40 9.98 5.14
CA VAL A 26 -12.27 8.75 5.94
C VAL A 26 -10.82 8.41 6.26
N GLU A 27 -9.92 9.41 6.15
CA GLU A 27 -8.48 9.18 6.29
C GLU A 27 -8.10 8.62 7.67
N ASN A 28 -8.72 9.09 8.74
CA ASN A 28 -8.43 8.61 10.08
C ASN A 28 -9.05 7.23 10.33
N GLU A 29 -10.27 7.00 9.88
CA GLU A 29 -11.02 5.76 10.07
C GLU A 29 -10.32 4.57 9.40
N ILE A 30 -9.78 4.77 8.19
CA ILE A 30 -9.07 3.70 7.47
C ILE A 30 -7.70 3.36 8.05
N ARG A 31 -7.19 4.15 9.00
CA ARG A 31 -5.88 3.91 9.65
C ARG A 31 -5.99 3.12 10.96
N THR A 32 -7.19 2.79 11.40
CA THR A 32 -7.40 2.03 12.62
C THR A 32 -6.96 0.56 12.50
N LEU A 33 -6.65 -0.07 13.63
CA LEU A 33 -6.30 -1.50 13.66
C LEU A 33 -7.51 -2.37 13.29
N GLU A 34 -8.73 -1.94 13.64
CA GLU A 34 -9.97 -2.62 13.25
C GLU A 34 -10.10 -2.73 11.72
N VAL A 35 -9.93 -1.63 10.99
CA VAL A 35 -9.97 -1.66 9.52
C VAL A 35 -8.80 -2.47 8.98
N SER A 36 -7.60 -2.31 9.55
CA SER A 36 -6.41 -3.09 9.15
C SER A 36 -6.64 -4.60 9.24
N SER A 37 -7.36 -5.08 10.25
CA SER A 37 -7.68 -6.52 10.42
C SER A 37 -8.67 -7.06 9.40
N LYS A 38 -9.44 -6.21 8.72
CA LYS A 38 -10.46 -6.59 7.74
C LYS A 38 -10.03 -6.42 6.28
N VAL A 39 -9.10 -5.52 6.03
CA VAL A 39 -8.78 -5.09 4.65
C VAL A 39 -8.28 -6.24 3.77
N SER A 40 -7.41 -7.11 4.26
CA SER A 40 -6.89 -8.25 3.47
C SER A 40 -7.95 -9.31 3.20
N ILE A 41 -8.86 -9.54 4.16
CA ILE A 41 -10.00 -10.46 4.01
C ILE A 41 -10.93 -9.96 2.90
N VAL A 42 -11.31 -8.69 2.94
CA VAL A 42 -12.18 -8.07 1.91
C VAL A 42 -11.48 -8.01 0.56
N ALA A 43 -10.19 -7.66 0.55
CA ALA A 43 -9.39 -7.58 -0.69
C ALA A 43 -9.14 -8.96 -1.34
N ALA A 44 -9.30 -10.06 -0.62
CA ALA A 44 -9.21 -11.41 -1.16
C ALA A 44 -10.48 -11.84 -1.93
N LEU A 45 -11.62 -11.14 -1.78
CA LEU A 45 -12.86 -11.45 -2.48
C LEU A 45 -12.72 -11.17 -3.98
N PRO A 46 -12.93 -12.15 -4.89
CA PRO A 46 -12.63 -11.99 -6.30
C PRO A 46 -13.39 -10.84 -6.98
N PHE A 47 -14.66 -10.64 -6.65
CA PHE A 47 -15.48 -9.57 -7.24
C PHE A 47 -15.05 -8.17 -6.77
N VAL A 48 -14.60 -8.04 -5.52
CA VAL A 48 -14.05 -6.79 -4.98
C VAL A 48 -12.75 -6.47 -5.71
N ARG A 49 -11.87 -7.48 -5.80
CA ARG A 49 -10.58 -7.33 -6.43
C ARG A 49 -10.69 -6.93 -7.89
N LYS A 50 -11.53 -7.63 -8.66
CA LYS A 50 -11.78 -7.29 -10.07
C LYS A 50 -12.15 -5.82 -10.21
N LYS A 51 -13.11 -5.34 -9.41
CA LYS A 51 -13.56 -3.95 -9.47
C LYS A 51 -12.46 -2.96 -9.11
N LEU A 52 -11.68 -3.25 -8.06
CA LEU A 52 -10.58 -2.37 -7.65
C LEU A 52 -9.47 -2.31 -8.70
N VAL A 53 -9.11 -3.44 -9.31
CA VAL A 53 -8.12 -3.48 -10.41
C VAL A 53 -8.58 -2.62 -11.59
N GLU A 54 -9.85 -2.73 -12.00
CA GLU A 54 -10.42 -1.91 -13.08
C GLU A 54 -10.32 -0.40 -12.77
N GLU A 55 -10.62 0.01 -11.53
CA GLU A 55 -10.52 1.42 -11.12
C GLU A 55 -9.05 1.89 -11.06
N GLN A 56 -8.16 1.06 -10.54
CA GLN A 56 -6.72 1.38 -10.50
C GLN A 56 -6.13 1.51 -11.90
N GLN A 57 -6.49 0.63 -12.83
CA GLN A 57 -6.04 0.71 -14.23
C GLN A 57 -6.50 2.00 -14.91
N LYS A 58 -7.74 2.44 -14.67
CA LYS A 58 -8.24 3.72 -15.17
C LYS A 58 -7.43 4.91 -14.65
N MET A 59 -7.02 4.88 -13.37
CA MET A 59 -6.19 5.95 -12.80
C MET A 59 -4.83 6.07 -13.50
N GLY A 60 -4.34 5.00 -14.12
CA GLY A 60 -3.06 4.97 -14.83
C GLY A 60 -3.13 5.27 -16.33
N GLU A 61 -4.31 5.46 -16.92
CA GLU A 61 -4.47 5.66 -18.37
C GLU A 61 -3.70 6.90 -18.88
N GLU A 62 -3.66 7.96 -18.10
CA GLU A 62 -2.96 9.21 -18.44
C GLU A 62 -1.46 9.16 -18.08
N LYS A 63 -0.97 8.06 -17.50
CA LYS A 63 0.40 7.92 -16.99
C LYS A 63 0.79 8.97 -15.92
N GLY A 64 2.11 9.11 -15.63
CA GLY A 64 2.61 10.08 -14.65
C GLY A 64 2.17 9.81 -13.21
N ILE A 65 1.87 8.55 -12.86
CA ILE A 65 1.45 8.14 -11.53
C ILE A 65 2.48 7.24 -10.85
N VAL A 66 2.45 7.25 -9.52
CA VAL A 66 3.10 6.26 -8.67
C VAL A 66 2.01 5.58 -7.84
N MET A 67 2.00 4.25 -7.84
CA MET A 67 1.00 3.49 -7.10
C MET A 67 1.67 2.38 -6.30
N ASP A 68 1.24 2.20 -5.05
CA ASP A 68 1.69 1.11 -4.19
C ASP A 68 0.55 0.11 -3.93
N GLY A 69 0.91 -1.14 -3.68
CA GLY A 69 -0.04 -2.20 -3.38
C GLY A 69 0.61 -3.58 -3.44
N ARG A 70 -0.22 -4.62 -3.47
CA ARG A 70 0.23 -6.02 -3.37
C ARG A 70 0.49 -6.67 -4.73
N ASP A 71 -0.20 -6.21 -5.76
CA ASP A 71 -0.19 -6.79 -7.11
C ASP A 71 -0.11 -5.73 -8.21
N ILE A 72 0.39 -4.53 -7.85
CA ILE A 72 0.47 -3.42 -8.81
C ILE A 72 1.35 -3.80 -10.01
N GLY A 73 2.55 -4.31 -9.77
CA GLY A 73 3.50 -4.65 -10.83
C GLY A 73 3.22 -5.98 -11.54
N THR A 74 2.29 -6.79 -11.05
CA THR A 74 1.96 -8.11 -11.64
C THR A 74 0.61 -8.15 -12.33
N VAL A 75 -0.38 -7.38 -11.84
CA VAL A 75 -1.76 -7.44 -12.32
C VAL A 75 -2.29 -6.08 -12.76
N VAL A 76 -2.10 -5.03 -11.95
CA VAL A 76 -2.65 -3.70 -12.27
C VAL A 76 -1.87 -3.06 -13.41
N PHE A 77 -0.55 -2.94 -13.26
CA PHE A 77 0.36 -2.36 -14.26
C PHE A 77 1.52 -3.30 -14.60
N PRO A 78 1.24 -4.43 -15.29
CA PRO A 78 2.28 -5.40 -15.63
C PRO A 78 3.34 -4.86 -16.62
N HIS A 79 3.08 -3.71 -17.23
CA HIS A 79 3.97 -3.02 -18.16
C HIS A 79 4.44 -1.65 -17.61
N ALA A 80 4.43 -1.45 -16.29
CA ALA A 80 4.98 -0.25 -15.68
C ALA A 80 6.47 -0.10 -16.01
N GLU A 81 6.91 1.12 -16.28
CA GLU A 81 8.29 1.47 -16.65
C GLU A 81 9.28 1.20 -15.51
N LEU A 82 8.83 1.32 -14.26
CA LEU A 82 9.62 1.02 -13.07
C LEU A 82 8.78 0.22 -12.08
N LYS A 83 9.28 -0.95 -11.69
CA LYS A 83 8.67 -1.79 -10.66
C LYS A 83 9.65 -1.97 -9.53
N ILE A 84 9.21 -1.69 -8.32
CA ILE A 84 10.00 -1.87 -7.10
C ILE A 84 9.23 -2.77 -6.15
N PHE A 85 9.85 -3.85 -5.73
CA PHE A 85 9.31 -4.77 -4.73
C PHE A 85 9.96 -4.45 -3.39
N VAL A 86 9.21 -3.78 -2.52
CA VAL A 86 9.71 -3.35 -1.22
C VAL A 86 9.51 -4.45 -0.19
N THR A 87 10.57 -4.78 0.54
CA THR A 87 10.56 -5.73 1.64
C THR A 87 11.04 -5.11 2.94
N ALA A 88 10.57 -5.63 4.06
CA ALA A 88 11.09 -5.42 5.40
C ALA A 88 10.60 -6.57 6.29
N SER A 89 11.34 -6.89 7.36
CA SER A 89 10.89 -7.93 8.29
C SER A 89 9.56 -7.55 8.95
N ALA A 90 8.79 -8.55 9.38
CA ALA A 90 7.51 -8.30 10.04
C ALA A 90 7.69 -7.48 11.32
N GLU A 91 8.77 -7.74 12.06
CA GLU A 91 9.12 -7.05 13.30
C GLU A 91 9.40 -5.56 13.05
N VAL A 92 10.19 -5.24 12.02
CA VAL A 92 10.49 -3.84 11.65
C VAL A 92 9.22 -3.11 11.23
N ARG A 93 8.34 -3.75 10.44
CA ARG A 93 7.07 -3.14 10.04
C ARG A 93 6.10 -2.96 11.21
N ALA A 94 6.07 -3.92 12.14
CA ALA A 94 5.28 -3.83 13.35
C ALA A 94 5.79 -2.70 14.26
N GLN A 95 7.12 -2.56 14.42
CA GLN A 95 7.70 -1.47 15.21
C GLN A 95 7.38 -0.10 14.61
N ARG A 96 7.57 0.08 13.30
CA ARG A 96 7.20 1.33 12.62
C ARG A 96 5.73 1.70 12.82
N ARG A 97 4.85 0.69 12.78
CA ARG A 97 3.41 0.90 13.01
C ARG A 97 3.09 1.24 14.45
N PHE A 98 3.76 0.58 15.40
CA PHE A 98 3.63 0.87 16.82
C PHE A 98 4.03 2.32 17.10
N ASP A 99 5.21 2.74 16.65
CA ASP A 99 5.73 4.11 16.83
C ASP A 99 4.80 5.17 16.21
N GLU A 100 4.23 4.86 15.03
CA GLU A 100 3.25 5.74 14.36
C GLU A 100 1.97 5.94 15.19
N LEU A 101 1.44 4.86 15.77
CA LEU A 101 0.22 4.91 16.59
C LEU A 101 0.48 5.64 17.90
N GLU A 102 1.61 5.37 18.56
CA GLU A 102 2.01 6.10 19.77
C GLU A 102 2.16 7.60 19.53
N ALA A 103 2.82 7.97 18.41
CA ALA A 103 2.99 9.38 18.04
C ALA A 103 1.66 10.12 17.80
N LYS A 104 0.61 9.37 17.42
CA LYS A 104 -0.76 9.88 17.25
C LYS A 104 -1.60 9.83 18.52
N GLY A 105 -1.05 9.33 19.64
CA GLY A 105 -1.79 9.12 20.89
C GLY A 105 -2.89 8.05 20.78
N MET A 106 -2.77 7.14 19.82
CA MET A 106 -3.72 6.03 19.62
C MET A 106 -3.28 4.81 20.45
N PRO A 107 -4.24 4.05 21.03
CA PRO A 107 -3.91 2.80 21.72
C PRO A 107 -3.15 1.85 20.79
N ALA A 108 -2.02 1.35 21.26
CA ALA A 108 -1.18 0.43 20.51
C ALA A 108 -0.64 -0.69 21.42
N ASP A 109 -0.74 -1.93 20.96
CA ASP A 109 -0.05 -3.08 21.52
C ASP A 109 0.83 -3.69 20.45
N TYR A 110 2.12 -3.82 20.74
CA TYR A 110 3.08 -4.33 19.76
C TYR A 110 2.80 -5.77 19.34
N ALA A 111 2.38 -6.64 20.27
CA ALA A 111 2.13 -8.04 19.96
C ALA A 111 0.90 -8.19 19.03
N ASP A 112 -0.15 -7.40 19.26
CA ASP A 112 -1.32 -7.37 18.42
C ASP A 112 -1.00 -6.83 17.02
N ILE A 113 -0.16 -5.79 16.94
CA ILE A 113 0.29 -5.23 15.66
C ILE A 113 1.15 -6.24 14.90
N LEU A 114 2.12 -6.89 15.54
CA LEU A 114 2.96 -7.90 14.91
C LEU A 114 2.13 -9.07 14.39
N LYS A 115 1.20 -9.58 15.19
CA LYS A 115 0.27 -10.61 14.77
C LYS A 115 -0.56 -10.18 13.56
N ASN A 116 -1.10 -8.96 13.56
CA ASN A 116 -1.86 -8.43 12.44
C ASN A 116 -1.00 -8.31 11.17
N VAL A 117 0.25 -7.88 11.27
CA VAL A 117 1.19 -7.82 10.14
C VAL A 117 1.41 -9.22 9.56
N GLN A 118 1.71 -10.22 10.39
CA GLN A 118 1.96 -11.60 9.95
C GLN A 118 0.72 -12.23 9.31
N GLU A 119 -0.46 -12.07 9.91
CA GLU A 119 -1.73 -12.57 9.36
C GLU A 119 -2.04 -11.95 7.99
N ARG A 120 -1.82 -10.65 7.83
CA ARG A 120 -2.01 -9.97 6.54
C ARG A 120 -1.03 -10.46 5.49
N ASP A 121 0.24 -10.62 5.83
CA ASP A 121 1.24 -11.15 4.91
C ASP A 121 0.86 -12.56 4.43
N TYR A 122 0.37 -13.38 5.34
CA TYR A 122 -0.09 -14.72 5.00
C TYR A 122 -1.28 -14.67 4.04
N ILE A 123 -2.32 -13.89 4.36
CA ILE A 123 -3.51 -13.74 3.49
C ILE A 123 -3.12 -13.19 2.12
N ASP A 124 -2.34 -12.11 2.09
CA ASP A 124 -1.97 -11.42 0.86
C ASP A 124 -1.11 -12.30 -0.07
N SER A 125 -0.24 -13.16 0.49
CA SER A 125 0.63 -14.06 -0.29
C SER A 125 -0.04 -15.38 -0.69
N HIS A 126 -1.10 -15.83 0.02
CA HIS A 126 -1.77 -17.12 -0.22
C HIS A 126 -3.18 -16.99 -0.81
N ARG A 127 -3.69 -15.78 -1.05
CA ARG A 127 -5.00 -15.61 -1.67
C ARG A 127 -5.02 -16.18 -3.10
N ALA A 128 -6.17 -16.76 -3.50
CA ALA A 128 -6.31 -17.44 -4.79
C ALA A 128 -6.24 -16.49 -6.00
N VAL A 129 -6.58 -15.21 -5.83
CA VAL A 129 -6.59 -14.21 -6.92
C VAL A 129 -5.57 -13.13 -6.63
N SER A 130 -4.64 -12.92 -7.55
CA SER A 130 -3.61 -11.87 -7.50
C SER A 130 -2.83 -11.88 -6.17
N PRO A 131 -2.14 -12.98 -5.77
CA PRO A 131 -1.34 -13.01 -4.56
C PRO A 131 -0.21 -11.99 -4.62
N LEU A 132 0.28 -11.59 -3.44
CA LEU A 132 1.49 -10.78 -3.34
C LEU A 132 2.68 -11.58 -3.91
N THR A 133 3.15 -11.16 -5.06
CA THR A 133 4.26 -11.82 -5.77
C THR A 133 5.16 -10.75 -6.40
N LYS A 134 6.47 -10.94 -6.31
CA LYS A 134 7.43 -10.07 -6.99
C LYS A 134 7.36 -10.31 -8.50
N ALA A 135 7.13 -9.25 -9.27
CA ALA A 135 7.23 -9.33 -10.72
C ALA A 135 8.67 -9.67 -11.14
N ALA A 136 8.84 -10.43 -12.24
CA ALA A 136 10.14 -10.90 -12.67
C ALA A 136 11.13 -9.76 -12.98
N ASP A 137 10.62 -8.63 -13.43
CA ASP A 137 11.35 -7.41 -13.76
C ASP A 137 11.38 -6.38 -12.62
N ALA A 138 10.87 -6.72 -11.44
CA ALA A 138 10.89 -5.82 -10.29
C ALA A 138 12.26 -5.79 -9.59
N ILE A 139 12.74 -4.58 -9.33
CA ILE A 139 13.92 -4.34 -8.50
C ILE A 139 13.52 -4.50 -7.04
N GLU A 140 14.25 -5.30 -6.27
CA GLU A 140 13.99 -5.48 -4.85
C GLU A 140 14.65 -4.39 -4.01
N LEU A 141 13.91 -3.88 -3.04
CA LEU A 141 14.38 -2.95 -2.01
C LEU A 141 14.04 -3.51 -0.64
N ASP A 142 15.05 -4.02 0.07
CA ASP A 142 14.92 -4.26 1.51
C ASP A 142 15.21 -2.96 2.25
N ASN A 143 14.15 -2.40 2.86
CA ASN A 143 14.28 -1.16 3.62
C ASN A 143 14.31 -1.38 5.14
N SER A 144 14.58 -2.62 5.62
CA SER A 144 14.59 -2.95 7.05
C SER A 144 15.52 -2.03 7.87
N HIS A 145 16.65 -1.68 7.30
CA HIS A 145 17.70 -0.89 7.97
C HIS A 145 17.91 0.50 7.37
N MET A 146 17.04 0.93 6.47
CA MET A 146 17.14 2.23 5.81
C MET A 146 16.37 3.31 6.55
N THR A 147 16.96 4.48 6.65
CA THR A 147 16.25 5.70 6.99
C THR A 147 15.30 6.13 5.87
N ILE A 148 14.33 6.98 6.18
CA ILE A 148 13.40 7.55 5.17
C ILE A 148 14.17 8.33 4.10
N ALA A 149 15.24 9.05 4.48
CA ALA A 149 16.06 9.82 3.56
C ALA A 149 16.83 8.92 2.58
N GLU A 150 17.46 7.86 3.08
CA GLU A 150 18.18 6.89 2.23
C GLU A 150 17.21 6.16 1.27
N GLN A 151 16.05 5.74 1.76
CA GLN A 151 15.03 5.12 0.91
C GLN A 151 14.56 6.09 -0.18
N LYS A 152 14.31 7.36 0.17
CA LYS A 152 13.90 8.39 -0.80
C LYS A 152 14.97 8.59 -1.86
N GLN A 153 16.24 8.73 -1.46
CA GLN A 153 17.35 8.90 -2.42
C GLN A 153 17.44 7.71 -3.36
N TRP A 154 17.40 6.49 -2.83
CA TRP A 154 17.44 5.27 -3.64
C TRP A 154 16.30 5.22 -4.66
N LEU A 155 15.08 5.54 -4.25
CA LEU A 155 13.91 5.59 -5.15
C LEU A 155 14.07 6.63 -6.25
N MET A 156 14.58 7.83 -5.91
CA MET A 156 14.82 8.89 -6.89
C MET A 156 15.90 8.51 -7.91
N ASP A 157 16.96 7.81 -7.48
CA ASP A 157 18.01 7.33 -8.38
C ASP A 157 17.46 6.29 -9.37
N LYS A 158 16.59 5.37 -8.91
CA LYS A 158 15.95 4.38 -9.79
C LYS A 158 14.96 5.03 -10.76
N PHE A 159 14.19 6.00 -10.27
CA PHE A 159 13.29 6.78 -11.14
C PHE A 159 14.07 7.54 -12.22
N ALA A 160 15.12 8.25 -11.85
CA ALA A 160 15.95 8.99 -12.80
C ALA A 160 16.62 8.06 -13.84
N ALA A 161 16.94 6.83 -13.46
CA ALA A 161 17.50 5.84 -14.40
C ALA A 161 16.45 5.28 -15.37
N ALA A 162 15.20 5.14 -14.92
CA ALA A 162 14.11 4.61 -15.73
C ALA A 162 13.48 5.65 -16.70
N THR A 163 13.71 6.95 -16.45
CA THR A 163 13.13 8.06 -17.24
C THR A 163 14.15 8.72 -18.22
N ARG A 164 15.33 8.16 -18.33
CA ARG A 164 16.35 8.56 -19.33
C ARG A 164 16.17 7.76 -20.60
#